data_4500f73cb0c9a19fe1c25192fc8cbf2d
#
_entry.id   4500f73cb0c9a19fe1c25192fc8cbf2d
#
_cell.length_a   1.000
_cell.length_b   1.000
_cell.length_c   1.000
_cell.angle_alpha   90.00
_cell.angle_beta   90.00
_cell.angle_gamma   90.00
#
_symmetry.space_group_name_H-M   'P 1'
#
loop_
_entity.id
_entity.type
_entity.pdbx_description
1 polymer ?
#
loop_
_entity_poly.entity_id
_entity_poly.type
_entity_poly.pdbx_seq_one_letter_code
_entity_poly.pdbx_strand_id
1 'polypeptide(L)'
;FALVACILGIQAQTQVIAHRGFWKTEGSAQNSITALEKAAEAQLYGSEFDVLMTVDGKLVVNHDNKIEEMVIPETPYKKLKKLRIKNGEKLPTLKNYLKKGKKLDIQLILEAKPLPTKEMEDQAIANIVKMVKKMGLENQVEYISFSLNMCEQLAKLTPTSEIAYLNGDIAPAELKKKGINGIDYH
;
A
#
# COMPACT_ATOMS: atom_id res chain seq x y z
N PHE A 1 11.35 53.59 -0.73
CA PHE A 1 10.63 52.37 -1.06
C PHE A 1 11.21 51.22 -0.23
N ALA A 2 10.49 50.76 0.80
CA ALA A 2 10.88 49.63 1.63
C ALA A 2 10.36 48.35 0.94
N LEU A 3 11.28 47.44 0.55
CA LEU A 3 10.95 46.14 0.02
C LEU A 3 10.62 45.21 1.20
N VAL A 4 9.33 44.96 1.43
CA VAL A 4 8.90 43.92 2.38
C VAL A 4 9.04 42.57 1.71
N ALA A 5 10.12 41.86 2.01
CA ALA A 5 10.27 40.46 1.65
C ALA A 5 9.37 39.59 2.52
N CYS A 6 8.21 39.18 2.01
CA CYS A 6 7.43 38.10 2.61
C CYS A 6 8.23 36.79 2.52
N ILE A 7 8.88 36.40 3.61
CA ILE A 7 9.40 35.05 3.78
C ILE A 7 8.18 34.15 4.01
N LEU A 8 7.70 33.52 2.95
CA LEU A 8 6.77 32.39 3.06
C LEU A 8 7.56 31.24 3.69
N GLY A 9 7.48 31.11 4.99
CA GLY A 9 7.99 29.94 5.69
C GLY A 9 7.22 28.72 5.23
N ILE A 10 7.88 27.83 4.47
CA ILE A 10 7.35 26.50 4.19
C ILE A 10 7.40 25.75 5.52
N GLN A 11 6.28 25.75 6.24
CA GLN A 11 6.13 24.85 7.39
C GLN A 11 5.90 23.44 6.83
N ALA A 12 6.88 22.55 7.02
CA ALA A 12 6.68 21.13 6.79
C ALA A 12 5.62 20.64 7.80
N GLN A 13 4.43 20.33 7.29
CA GLN A 13 3.37 19.78 8.13
C GLN A 13 3.58 18.27 8.23
N THR A 14 3.66 17.75 9.46
CA THR A 14 3.72 16.29 9.69
C THR A 14 2.42 15.66 9.20
N GLN A 15 2.54 14.69 8.31
CA GLN A 15 1.42 13.90 7.80
C GLN A 15 1.30 12.62 8.61
N VAL A 16 0.08 12.25 8.98
CA VAL A 16 -0.20 11.05 9.78
C VAL A 16 -0.82 9.98 8.88
N ILE A 17 -0.19 8.81 8.85
CA ILE A 17 -0.65 7.64 8.12
C ILE A 17 -1.11 6.57 9.12
N ALA A 18 -2.30 6.02 8.89
CA ALA A 18 -2.80 4.91 9.69
C ALA A 18 -2.20 3.58 9.20
N HIS A 19 -1.24 3.02 9.93
CA HIS A 19 -0.62 1.72 9.65
C HIS A 19 -1.64 0.59 9.72
N ARG A 20 -1.90 -0.08 8.60
CA ARG A 20 -2.95 -1.10 8.38
C ARG A 20 -4.37 -0.56 8.60
N GLY A 21 -4.56 0.74 8.31
CA GLY A 21 -5.79 1.49 8.60
C GLY A 21 -5.94 1.88 10.08
N PHE A 22 -6.98 2.62 10.41
CA PHE A 22 -7.29 3.01 11.79
C PHE A 22 -8.01 1.86 12.53
N TRP A 23 -7.28 0.78 12.76
CA TRP A 23 -7.84 -0.49 13.17
C TRP A 23 -7.98 -0.72 14.68
N LYS A 24 -7.24 0.02 15.54
CA LYS A 24 -7.32 -0.09 17.01
C LYS A 24 -8.58 0.60 17.57
N THR A 25 -9.73 0.38 16.93
CA THR A 25 -11.01 0.94 17.29
C THR A 25 -12.10 -0.12 17.21
N GLU A 26 -13.21 0.07 17.93
CA GLU A 26 -14.31 -0.87 17.96
C GLU A 26 -14.85 -1.20 16.55
N GLY A 27 -15.14 -2.48 16.30
CA GLY A 27 -15.66 -2.97 15.02
C GLY A 27 -14.65 -2.98 13.87
N SER A 28 -13.38 -2.63 14.12
CA SER A 28 -12.33 -2.56 13.12
C SER A 28 -11.29 -3.67 13.27
N ALA A 29 -10.54 -3.95 12.21
CA ALA A 29 -9.40 -4.87 12.20
C ALA A 29 -8.33 -4.38 11.24
N GLN A 30 -7.09 -4.85 11.42
CA GLN A 30 -6.00 -4.56 10.47
C GLN A 30 -6.43 -4.88 9.04
N ASN A 31 -6.12 -3.99 8.10
CA ASN A 31 -6.40 -4.21 6.68
C ASN A 31 -7.90 -4.36 6.32
N SER A 32 -8.82 -4.05 7.23
CA SER A 32 -10.26 -4.08 6.96
C SER A 32 -10.72 -2.86 6.16
N ILE A 33 -11.84 -3.00 5.48
CA ILE A 33 -12.51 -1.87 4.83
C ILE A 33 -12.96 -0.83 5.88
N THR A 34 -13.45 -1.30 7.04
CA THR A 34 -13.80 -0.43 8.17
C THR A 34 -12.60 0.37 8.69
N ALA A 35 -11.39 -0.24 8.74
CA ALA A 35 -10.18 0.50 9.16
C ALA A 35 -9.80 1.63 8.19
N LEU A 36 -9.97 1.40 6.89
CA LEU A 36 -9.78 2.43 5.86
C LEU A 36 -10.82 3.57 6.01
N GLU A 37 -12.10 3.23 6.21
CA GLU A 37 -13.16 4.21 6.42
C GLU A 37 -12.89 5.09 7.64
N LYS A 38 -12.51 4.47 8.75
CA LYS A 38 -12.18 5.20 10.00
C LYS A 38 -10.93 6.08 9.87
N ALA A 39 -9.95 5.69 9.06
CA ALA A 39 -8.79 6.54 8.78
C ALA A 39 -9.21 7.81 8.03
N ALA A 40 -10.12 7.67 7.07
CA ALA A 40 -10.68 8.82 6.33
C ALA A 40 -11.58 9.70 7.22
N GLU A 41 -12.44 9.10 8.05
CA GLU A 41 -13.29 9.82 9.02
C GLU A 41 -12.45 10.63 10.02
N ALA A 42 -11.29 10.10 10.43
CA ALA A 42 -10.33 10.79 11.29
C ALA A 42 -9.50 11.86 10.55
N GLN A 43 -9.76 12.09 9.27
CA GLN A 43 -9.07 13.06 8.41
C GLN A 43 -7.54 12.90 8.41
N LEU A 44 -7.06 11.65 8.47
CA LEU A 44 -5.64 11.34 8.35
C LEU A 44 -5.17 11.57 6.91
N TYR A 45 -3.88 11.85 6.75
CA TYR A 45 -3.28 11.97 5.41
C TYR A 45 -3.47 10.71 4.60
N GLY A 46 -3.19 9.55 5.20
CA GLY A 46 -3.22 8.28 4.49
C GLY A 46 -3.62 7.09 5.34
N SER A 47 -3.98 6.02 4.64
CA SER A 47 -4.17 4.69 5.19
C SER A 47 -3.23 3.72 4.48
N GLU A 48 -2.31 3.15 5.24
CA GLU A 48 -1.43 2.09 4.75
C GLU A 48 -2.16 0.75 4.82
N PHE A 49 -1.86 -0.15 3.87
CA PHE A 49 -2.42 -1.49 3.77
C PHE A 49 -1.54 -2.43 2.96
N ASP A 50 -1.54 -3.71 3.35
CA ASP A 50 -0.67 -4.76 2.83
C ASP A 50 -1.33 -5.55 1.70
N VAL A 51 -0.62 -5.79 0.60
CA VAL A 51 -1.12 -6.55 -0.55
C VAL A 51 -0.28 -7.79 -0.81
N LEU A 52 -0.94 -8.93 -0.88
CA LEU A 52 -0.38 -10.24 -1.26
C LEU A 52 -1.07 -10.76 -2.51
N MET A 53 -0.38 -11.62 -3.26
CA MET A 53 -0.94 -12.32 -4.40
C MET A 53 -1.09 -13.82 -4.10
N THR A 54 -2.24 -14.38 -4.43
CA THR A 54 -2.51 -15.81 -4.35
C THR A 54 -1.84 -16.56 -5.51
N VAL A 55 -1.71 -17.89 -5.39
CA VAL A 55 -1.09 -18.72 -6.45
C VAL A 55 -1.80 -18.60 -7.80
N ASP A 56 -3.07 -18.27 -7.83
CA ASP A 56 -3.87 -18.05 -9.05
C ASP A 56 -3.95 -16.56 -9.45
N GLY A 57 -3.02 -15.73 -8.94
CA GLY A 57 -2.85 -14.33 -9.37
C GLY A 57 -3.85 -13.34 -8.79
N LYS A 58 -4.65 -13.72 -7.79
CA LYS A 58 -5.59 -12.80 -7.13
C LYS A 58 -4.90 -11.97 -6.09
N LEU A 59 -5.06 -10.64 -6.14
CA LEU A 59 -4.55 -9.71 -5.15
C LEU A 59 -5.54 -9.58 -3.99
N VAL A 60 -5.05 -9.82 -2.77
CA VAL A 60 -5.81 -9.74 -1.50
C VAL A 60 -5.11 -8.80 -0.53
N VAL A 61 -5.85 -8.26 0.45
CA VAL A 61 -5.33 -7.32 1.44
C VAL A 61 -5.21 -8.02 2.78
N ASN A 62 -3.97 -8.31 3.20
CA ASN A 62 -3.62 -8.98 4.45
C ASN A 62 -2.16 -8.75 4.79
N HIS A 63 -1.83 -8.53 6.06
CA HIS A 63 -0.44 -8.31 6.47
C HIS A 63 0.40 -9.59 6.43
N ASP A 64 -0.09 -10.66 7.06
CA ASP A 64 0.65 -11.92 7.16
C ASP A 64 0.50 -12.70 5.85
N ASN A 65 1.53 -13.43 5.47
CA ASN A 65 1.47 -14.34 4.32
C ASN A 65 0.52 -15.54 4.57
N LYS A 66 -0.09 -15.62 5.75
CA LYS A 66 -0.97 -16.67 6.23
C LYS A 66 -2.26 -16.08 6.77
N ILE A 67 -3.37 -16.74 6.49
CA ILE A 67 -4.65 -16.49 7.14
C ILE A 67 -5.22 -17.84 7.58
N GLU A 68 -5.50 -18.00 8.88
CA GLU A 68 -5.71 -19.32 9.51
C GLU A 68 -4.52 -20.24 9.17
N GLU A 69 -4.75 -21.45 8.66
CA GLU A 69 -3.70 -22.39 8.29
C GLU A 69 -3.29 -22.29 6.80
N MET A 70 -3.82 -21.32 6.05
CA MET A 70 -3.59 -21.21 4.60
C MET A 70 -2.52 -20.16 4.29
N VAL A 71 -1.44 -20.58 3.61
CA VAL A 71 -0.41 -19.71 3.07
C VAL A 71 -0.95 -19.04 1.80
N ILE A 72 -1.11 -17.73 1.82
CA ILE A 72 -1.79 -16.98 0.75
C ILE A 72 -1.11 -17.17 -0.61
N PRO A 73 0.23 -17.03 -0.76
CA PRO A 73 0.89 -17.22 -2.06
C PRO A 73 0.82 -18.66 -2.61
N GLU A 74 0.48 -19.65 -1.79
CA GLU A 74 0.37 -21.06 -2.16
C GLU A 74 -1.08 -21.52 -2.34
N THR A 75 -2.05 -20.67 -2.00
CA THR A 75 -3.46 -21.03 -1.93
C THR A 75 -4.26 -20.33 -3.03
N PRO A 76 -5.10 -21.04 -3.82
CA PRO A 76 -6.02 -20.41 -4.76
C PRO A 76 -7.08 -19.56 -4.04
N TYR A 77 -7.41 -18.39 -4.59
CA TYR A 77 -8.37 -17.46 -4.00
C TYR A 77 -9.74 -18.10 -3.72
N LYS A 78 -10.15 -19.10 -4.51
CA LYS A 78 -11.41 -19.84 -4.28
C LYS A 78 -11.52 -20.41 -2.86
N LYS A 79 -10.40 -20.83 -2.26
CA LYS A 79 -10.34 -21.29 -0.86
C LYS A 79 -10.38 -20.13 0.12
N LEU A 80 -9.63 -19.07 -0.15
CA LEU A 80 -9.48 -17.90 0.74
C LEU A 80 -10.73 -17.01 0.82
N LYS A 81 -11.51 -16.88 -0.25
CA LYS A 81 -12.66 -15.97 -0.34
C LYS A 81 -13.77 -16.19 0.70
N LYS A 82 -13.78 -17.34 1.38
CA LYS A 82 -14.74 -17.69 2.44
C LYS A 82 -14.27 -17.24 3.81
N LEU A 83 -12.97 -16.97 3.96
CA LEU A 83 -12.36 -16.59 5.23
C LEU A 83 -12.78 -15.18 5.65
N ARG A 84 -12.73 -14.98 6.95
CA ARG A 84 -13.02 -13.68 7.56
C ARG A 84 -11.82 -13.21 8.36
N ILE A 85 -11.61 -11.90 8.33
CA ILE A 85 -10.64 -11.23 9.19
C ILE A 85 -11.24 -10.97 10.57
N LYS A 86 -10.43 -10.49 11.51
CA LYS A 86 -10.78 -10.45 12.96
C LYS A 86 -12.08 -9.72 13.31
N ASN A 87 -12.51 -8.74 12.51
CA ASN A 87 -13.78 -8.02 12.73
C ASN A 87 -14.99 -8.67 12.03
N GLY A 88 -14.83 -9.85 11.44
CA GLY A 88 -15.89 -10.58 10.73
C GLY A 88 -16.09 -10.18 9.26
N GLU A 89 -15.38 -9.17 8.76
CA GLU A 89 -15.37 -8.88 7.32
C GLU A 89 -14.75 -10.03 6.52
N LYS A 90 -15.16 -10.18 5.26
CA LYS A 90 -14.49 -11.09 4.34
C LYS A 90 -13.09 -10.57 4.06
N LEU A 91 -12.12 -11.47 3.82
CA LEU A 91 -10.79 -11.11 3.34
C LEU A 91 -10.92 -10.15 2.16
N PRO A 92 -10.46 -8.88 2.28
CA PRO A 92 -10.63 -7.91 1.21
C PRO A 92 -9.78 -8.29 -0.01
N THR A 93 -10.30 -8.09 -1.21
CA THR A 93 -9.47 -8.07 -2.41
C THR A 93 -8.94 -6.67 -2.65
N LEU A 94 -7.78 -6.52 -3.30
CA LEU A 94 -7.27 -5.21 -3.68
C LEU A 94 -8.32 -4.40 -4.46
N LYS A 95 -9.04 -5.06 -5.38
CA LYS A 95 -10.12 -4.40 -6.14
C LYS A 95 -11.18 -3.77 -5.23
N ASN A 96 -11.62 -4.48 -4.20
CA ASN A 96 -12.66 -3.97 -3.29
C ASN A 96 -12.11 -2.85 -2.40
N TYR A 97 -10.87 -2.99 -1.94
CA TYR A 97 -10.18 -1.98 -1.12
C TYR A 97 -10.00 -0.67 -1.90
N LEU A 98 -9.42 -0.73 -3.10
CA LEU A 98 -9.26 0.43 -3.98
C LEU A 98 -10.60 1.06 -4.39
N LYS A 99 -11.64 0.23 -4.66
CA LYS A 99 -12.98 0.74 -4.95
C LYS A 99 -13.58 1.54 -3.79
N LYS A 100 -13.30 1.14 -2.56
CA LYS A 100 -13.68 1.90 -1.37
C LYS A 100 -12.83 3.16 -1.24
N GLY A 101 -11.51 3.05 -1.30
CA GLY A 101 -10.57 4.16 -1.19
C GLY A 101 -10.82 5.28 -2.21
N LYS A 102 -11.19 4.91 -3.45
CA LYS A 102 -11.57 5.88 -4.49
C LYS A 102 -12.72 6.84 -4.09
N LYS A 103 -13.54 6.44 -3.13
CA LYS A 103 -14.69 7.23 -2.66
C LYS A 103 -14.36 8.07 -1.43
N LEU A 104 -13.16 7.92 -0.90
CA LEU A 104 -12.71 8.57 0.30
C LEU A 104 -11.61 9.57 -0.06
N ASP A 105 -11.62 10.72 0.63
CA ASP A 105 -10.55 11.72 0.49
C ASP A 105 -9.40 11.35 1.43
N ILE A 106 -8.59 10.37 1.01
CA ILE A 106 -7.45 9.84 1.78
C ILE A 106 -6.43 9.22 0.82
N GLN A 107 -5.14 9.43 1.11
CA GLN A 107 -4.05 8.80 0.38
C GLN A 107 -3.98 7.30 0.71
N LEU A 108 -3.72 6.47 -0.29
CA LEU A 108 -3.65 5.01 -0.20
C LEU A 108 -2.19 4.57 -0.27
N ILE A 109 -1.59 4.20 0.86
CA ILE A 109 -0.21 3.74 0.93
C ILE A 109 -0.22 2.20 0.81
N LEU A 110 0.13 1.70 -0.36
CA LEU A 110 0.08 0.28 -0.71
C LEU A 110 1.44 -0.38 -0.43
N GLU A 111 1.49 -1.23 0.61
CA GLU A 111 2.64 -2.12 0.78
C GLU A 111 2.49 -3.35 -0.13
N ALA A 112 3.39 -3.48 -1.10
CA ALA A 112 3.53 -4.72 -1.87
C ALA A 112 4.42 -5.68 -1.09
N LYS A 113 3.81 -6.72 -0.49
CA LYS A 113 4.53 -7.71 0.34
C LYS A 113 5.44 -8.59 -0.52
N PRO A 114 6.67 -8.86 -0.08
CA PRO A 114 7.55 -9.82 -0.76
C PRO A 114 6.87 -11.17 -0.98
N LEU A 115 7.14 -11.78 -2.12
CA LEU A 115 6.57 -13.07 -2.52
C LEU A 115 7.68 -14.12 -2.69
N PRO A 116 7.35 -15.43 -2.70
CA PRO A 116 8.33 -16.50 -2.69
C PRO A 116 9.31 -16.50 -3.86
N THR A 117 8.92 -16.00 -5.03
CA THR A 117 9.80 -15.93 -6.21
C THR A 117 9.74 -14.56 -6.89
N LYS A 118 10.82 -14.22 -7.59
CA LYS A 118 10.91 -12.99 -8.37
C LYS A 118 9.80 -12.89 -9.43
N GLU A 119 9.46 -14.00 -10.07
CA GLU A 119 8.42 -14.08 -11.09
C GLU A 119 7.04 -13.75 -10.50
N MET A 120 6.77 -14.23 -9.28
CA MET A 120 5.53 -13.87 -8.56
C MET A 120 5.50 -12.40 -8.18
N GLU A 121 6.62 -11.84 -7.73
CA GLU A 121 6.73 -10.40 -7.44
C GLU A 121 6.48 -9.56 -8.70
N ASP A 122 7.14 -9.89 -9.81
CA ASP A 122 6.98 -9.18 -11.09
C ASP A 122 5.52 -9.23 -11.56
N GLN A 123 4.87 -10.39 -11.46
CA GLN A 123 3.46 -10.55 -11.79
C GLN A 123 2.54 -9.77 -10.85
N ALA A 124 2.83 -9.78 -9.55
CA ALA A 124 2.04 -9.03 -8.55
C ALA A 124 2.09 -7.53 -8.83
N ILE A 125 3.28 -6.97 -9.07
CA ILE A 125 3.45 -5.56 -9.39
C ILE A 125 2.75 -5.19 -10.70
N ALA A 126 2.90 -5.99 -11.76
CA ALA A 126 2.18 -5.76 -13.01
C ALA A 126 0.65 -5.73 -12.82
N ASN A 127 0.11 -6.66 -12.02
CA ASN A 127 -1.32 -6.72 -11.71
C ASN A 127 -1.79 -5.56 -10.83
N ILE A 128 -1.00 -5.14 -9.83
CA ILE A 128 -1.28 -3.98 -8.96
C ILE A 128 -1.36 -2.71 -9.82
N VAL A 129 -0.30 -2.41 -10.57
CA VAL A 129 -0.21 -1.20 -11.40
C VAL A 129 -1.33 -1.15 -12.44
N LYS A 130 -1.60 -2.29 -13.10
CA LYS A 130 -2.72 -2.38 -14.04
C LYS A 130 -4.07 -2.06 -13.39
N MET A 131 -4.28 -2.52 -12.15
CA MET A 131 -5.53 -2.28 -11.43
C MET A 131 -5.64 -0.81 -11.00
N VAL A 132 -4.59 -0.22 -10.45
CA VAL A 132 -4.53 1.19 -10.04
C VAL A 132 -4.83 2.10 -11.25
N LYS A 133 -4.14 1.90 -12.38
CA LYS A 133 -4.36 2.64 -13.64
C LYS A 133 -5.78 2.47 -14.16
N LYS A 134 -6.30 1.24 -14.20
CA LYS A 134 -7.68 0.98 -14.65
C LYS A 134 -8.73 1.71 -13.81
N MET A 135 -8.44 1.98 -12.55
CA MET A 135 -9.35 2.67 -11.63
C MET A 135 -9.13 4.19 -11.60
N GLY A 136 -8.08 4.71 -12.25
CA GLY A 136 -7.71 6.13 -12.26
C GLY A 136 -7.31 6.60 -10.86
N LEU A 137 -6.42 5.84 -10.20
CA LEU A 137 -5.99 6.08 -8.82
C LEU A 137 -4.49 6.40 -8.73
N GLU A 138 -3.82 6.67 -9.87
CA GLU A 138 -2.37 6.90 -9.93
C GLU A 138 -1.90 8.02 -9.01
N ASN A 139 -2.71 9.06 -8.83
CA ASN A 139 -2.41 10.21 -7.96
C ASN A 139 -2.85 10.02 -6.50
N GLN A 140 -3.55 8.92 -6.20
CA GLN A 140 -4.06 8.62 -4.86
C GLN A 140 -3.33 7.43 -4.21
N VAL A 141 -2.44 6.75 -4.96
CA VAL A 141 -1.71 5.57 -4.47
C VAL A 141 -0.21 5.87 -4.41
N GLU A 142 0.36 5.70 -3.24
CA GLU A 142 1.80 5.62 -2.99
C GLU A 142 2.18 4.16 -2.74
N TYR A 143 3.41 3.79 -3.05
CA TYR A 143 3.87 2.40 -2.96
C TYR A 143 5.02 2.26 -1.98
N ILE A 144 4.98 1.20 -1.19
CA ILE A 144 6.09 0.83 -0.32
C ILE A 144 6.36 -0.67 -0.42
N SER A 145 7.60 -1.12 -0.22
CA SER A 145 7.94 -2.55 -0.19
C SER A 145 9.27 -2.82 0.51
N PHE A 146 9.37 -3.98 1.16
CA PHE A 146 10.62 -4.57 1.62
C PHE A 146 11.40 -5.27 0.49
N SER A 147 10.80 -5.53 -0.67
CA SER A 147 11.47 -6.12 -1.83
C SER A 147 12.04 -5.04 -2.74
N LEU A 148 13.37 -4.99 -2.87
CA LEU A 148 14.02 -4.10 -3.83
C LEU A 148 13.55 -4.39 -5.26
N ASN A 149 13.37 -5.67 -5.63
CA ASN A 149 12.86 -6.03 -6.95
C ASN A 149 11.49 -5.42 -7.22
N MET A 150 10.56 -5.48 -6.24
CA MET A 150 9.23 -4.88 -6.40
C MET A 150 9.32 -3.35 -6.54
N CYS A 151 10.15 -2.68 -5.74
CA CYS A 151 10.38 -1.23 -5.87
C CYS A 151 10.96 -0.86 -7.24
N GLU A 152 11.93 -1.61 -7.77
CA GLU A 152 12.50 -1.39 -9.10
C GLU A 152 11.46 -1.61 -10.22
N GLN A 153 10.58 -2.61 -10.09
CA GLN A 153 9.48 -2.82 -11.04
C GLN A 153 8.45 -1.70 -10.98
N LEU A 154 8.10 -1.23 -9.78
CA LEU A 154 7.23 -0.07 -9.59
C LEU A 154 7.82 1.18 -10.25
N ALA A 155 9.10 1.49 -10.00
CA ALA A 155 9.79 2.64 -10.59
C ALA A 155 9.76 2.62 -12.13
N LYS A 156 9.89 1.44 -12.74
CA LYS A 156 9.78 1.28 -14.20
C LYS A 156 8.36 1.49 -14.72
N LEU A 157 7.35 0.98 -14.00
CA LEU A 157 5.95 0.98 -14.47
C LEU A 157 5.17 2.24 -14.07
N THR A 158 5.64 2.96 -13.03
CA THR A 158 5.01 4.15 -12.45
C THR A 158 6.05 5.22 -12.09
N PRO A 159 6.81 5.76 -13.06
CA PRO A 159 7.98 6.62 -12.80
C PRO A 159 7.64 7.96 -12.13
N THR A 160 6.37 8.31 -12.02
CA THR A 160 5.89 9.54 -11.37
C THR A 160 5.26 9.29 -9.99
N SER A 161 5.19 8.03 -9.54
CA SER A 161 4.63 7.68 -8.23
C SER A 161 5.66 7.82 -7.12
N GLU A 162 5.17 8.07 -5.90
CA GLU A 162 5.99 7.95 -4.69
C GLU A 162 6.21 6.46 -4.39
N ILE A 163 7.48 6.07 -4.24
CA ILE A 163 7.89 4.69 -3.99
C ILE A 163 8.94 4.71 -2.89
N ALA A 164 8.66 4.04 -1.76
CA ALA A 164 9.60 3.92 -0.66
C ALA A 164 10.08 2.47 -0.45
N TYR A 165 11.37 2.34 -0.20
CA TYR A 165 12.01 1.08 0.18
C TYR A 165 12.16 0.98 1.68
N LEU A 166 11.81 -0.18 2.28
CA LEU A 166 11.60 -0.33 3.72
C LEU A 166 12.77 -0.98 4.48
N ASN A 167 13.72 -1.64 3.82
CA ASN A 167 14.72 -2.50 4.48
C ASN A 167 15.91 -1.75 5.13
N GLY A 168 16.21 -0.52 4.71
CA GLY A 168 17.28 0.27 5.30
C GLY A 168 18.72 -0.18 5.00
N ASP A 169 18.93 -1.15 4.13
CA ASP A 169 20.24 -1.75 3.80
C ASP A 169 20.90 -1.13 2.55
N ILE A 170 20.23 -0.19 1.89
CA ILE A 170 20.71 0.49 0.68
C ILE A 170 20.72 2.01 0.92
N ALA A 171 21.84 2.66 0.55
CA ALA A 171 21.98 4.10 0.72
C ALA A 171 20.94 4.87 -0.12
N PRO A 172 20.34 5.97 0.39
CA PRO A 172 19.32 6.75 -0.31
C PRO A 172 19.75 7.23 -1.70
N ALA A 173 21.02 7.59 -1.87
CA ALA A 173 21.57 8.01 -3.16
C ALA A 173 21.55 6.90 -4.21
N GLU A 174 21.68 5.64 -3.81
CA GLU A 174 21.60 4.49 -4.72
C GLU A 174 20.16 4.14 -5.06
N LEU A 175 19.24 4.22 -4.10
CA LEU A 175 17.81 4.06 -4.34
C LEU A 175 17.30 5.10 -5.33
N LYS A 176 17.73 6.36 -5.19
CA LYS A 176 17.39 7.44 -6.12
C LYS A 176 17.81 7.14 -7.56
N LYS A 177 19.01 6.55 -7.77
CA LYS A 177 19.47 6.13 -9.12
C LYS A 177 18.58 5.06 -9.74
N LYS A 178 17.87 4.29 -8.93
CA LYS A 178 16.93 3.25 -9.34
C LYS A 178 15.49 3.77 -9.54
N GLY A 179 15.28 5.09 -9.35
CA GLY A 179 13.96 5.71 -9.46
C GLY A 179 13.09 5.52 -8.21
N ILE A 180 13.69 5.11 -7.09
CA ILE A 180 13.02 4.96 -5.79
C ILE A 180 13.28 6.26 -5.03
N ASN A 181 12.22 7.00 -4.70
CA ASN A 181 12.29 8.38 -4.22
C ASN A 181 11.98 8.53 -2.73
N GLY A 182 11.58 7.44 -2.05
CA GLY A 182 11.28 7.39 -0.63
C GLY A 182 12.07 6.32 0.12
N ILE A 183 12.22 6.54 1.41
CA ILE A 183 12.72 5.57 2.39
C ILE A 183 11.80 5.60 3.61
N ASP A 184 11.55 4.43 4.18
CA ASP A 184 10.84 4.29 5.44
C ASP A 184 11.60 3.24 6.25
N TYR A 185 12.48 3.73 7.13
CA TYR A 185 13.38 2.90 7.93
C TYR A 185 12.95 2.93 9.40
N HIS A 186 13.03 1.78 10.05
CA HIS A 186 12.80 1.65 11.49
C HIS A 186 14.00 2.07 12.32
#